data_ad15ec61cebe2e6776fda35c00cb98ee
#
_entry.id   ad15ec61cebe2e6776fda35c00cb98ee
#
_cell.length_a   1.000
_cell.length_b   1.000
_cell.length_c   1.000
_cell.angle_alpha   90.00
_cell.angle_beta   90.00
_cell.angle_gamma   90.00
#
_symmetry.space_group_name_H-M   'P 1'
#
loop_
_entity.id
_entity.type
_entity.pdbx_description
1 polymer ?
#
loop_
_entity_poly.entity_id
_entity_poly.type
_entity_poly.pdbx_seq_one_letter_code
_entity_poly.pdbx_strand_id
1 'polypeptide(L)' 'MSSHRFVVGQSFEFEPGKYDGTGARGVYTVVRLLPNDSSDREYRVKNIRDGHERVVRESQMRARPVTPFG' A
#
# COMPACT_ATOMS: atom_id res chain seq x y z
N MET A 1 2.99 19.57 6.30
CA MET A 1 1.73 18.97 5.89
C MET A 1 1.96 17.54 5.47
N SER A 2 1.02 16.68 5.78
CA SER A 2 1.13 15.29 5.36
C SER A 2 0.99 15.19 3.86
N SER A 3 1.88 14.43 3.24
CA SER A 3 1.81 14.19 1.80
C SER A 3 1.42 12.76 1.47
N HIS A 4 0.91 12.03 2.45
CA HIS A 4 0.44 10.68 2.17
C HIS A 4 -0.74 10.74 1.22
N ARG A 5 -0.66 9.99 0.13
CA ARG A 5 -1.71 9.96 -0.89
C ARG A 5 -2.80 8.96 -0.58
N PHE A 6 -2.53 8.01 0.30
CA PHE A 6 -3.47 6.98 0.69
C PHE A 6 -3.88 7.20 2.13
N VAL A 7 -5.07 6.75 2.48
CA VAL A 7 -5.60 6.91 3.83
C VAL A 7 -5.80 5.56 4.48
N VAL A 8 -5.86 5.55 5.81
CA VAL A 8 -6.13 4.33 6.57
C VAL A 8 -7.46 3.73 6.11
N GLY A 9 -7.45 2.43 5.87
CA GLY A 9 -8.62 1.70 5.39
C GLY A 9 -8.73 1.61 3.89
N GLN A 10 -7.93 2.36 3.17
CA GLN A 10 -7.95 2.31 1.71
C GLN A 10 -7.27 1.05 1.19
N SER A 11 -7.89 0.41 0.21
CA SER A 11 -7.29 -0.75 -0.47
C SER A 11 -6.53 -0.30 -1.70
N PHE A 12 -5.48 -1.03 -2.00
CA PHE A 12 -4.63 -0.73 -3.14
C PHE A 12 -3.96 -2.01 -3.63
N GLU A 13 -3.35 -1.94 -4.80
CA GLU A 13 -2.57 -3.04 -5.31
C GLU A 13 -1.10 -2.76 -5.06
N PHE A 14 -0.41 -3.75 -4.49
CA PHE A 14 1.01 -3.64 -4.22
C PHE A 14 1.80 -4.20 -5.39
N GLU A 15 2.71 -3.39 -5.89
CA GLU A 15 3.66 -3.81 -6.92
C GLU A 15 5.02 -3.96 -6.26
N PRO A 16 5.44 -5.20 -5.99
CA PRO A 16 6.73 -5.41 -5.36
C PRO A 16 7.86 -4.92 -6.24
N GLY A 17 8.89 -4.43 -5.59
CA GLY A 17 10.09 -4.04 -6.28
C GLY A 17 10.82 -5.25 -6.83
N LYS A 18 11.92 -4.96 -7.51
CA LYS A 18 12.70 -5.98 -8.21
C LYS A 18 13.16 -7.11 -7.28
N TYR A 19 13.37 -6.82 -6.02
CA TYR A 19 13.93 -7.78 -5.07
C TYR A 19 12.90 -8.33 -4.09
N ASP A 20 11.64 -7.99 -4.25
CA ASP A 20 10.62 -8.38 -3.27
C ASP A 20 9.98 -9.73 -3.57
N GLY A 21 10.21 -10.27 -4.72
CA GLY A 21 9.62 -11.54 -5.10
C GLY A 21 8.15 -11.43 -5.50
N THR A 22 7.67 -12.41 -6.21
CA THR A 22 6.31 -12.39 -6.74
C THR A 22 5.25 -12.70 -5.70
N GLY A 23 5.65 -13.38 -4.61
CA GLY A 23 4.70 -13.73 -3.56
C GLY A 23 4.11 -12.56 -2.80
N ALA A 24 4.77 -11.40 -2.88
CA ALA A 24 4.29 -10.22 -2.19
C ALA A 24 3.21 -9.46 -2.96
N ARG A 25 3.00 -9.80 -4.22
CA ARG A 25 2.01 -9.12 -5.05
C ARG A 25 0.60 -9.40 -4.54
N GLY A 26 -0.25 -8.41 -4.59
CA GLY A 26 -1.64 -8.61 -4.21
C GLY A 26 -2.29 -7.33 -3.75
N VAL A 27 -3.48 -7.47 -3.20
CA VAL A 27 -4.26 -6.36 -2.69
C VAL A 27 -4.05 -6.24 -1.19
N TYR A 28 -3.78 -5.02 -0.75
CA TYR A 28 -3.53 -4.72 0.65
C TYR A 28 -4.42 -3.56 1.08
N THR A 29 -4.61 -3.47 2.38
CA THR A 29 -5.33 -2.34 2.98
C THR A 29 -4.37 -1.56 3.86
N VAL A 30 -4.45 -0.24 3.79
CA VAL A 30 -3.62 0.62 4.63
C VAL A 30 -4.09 0.51 6.06
N VAL A 31 -3.18 0.13 6.95
CA VAL A 31 -3.44 0.01 8.37
C VAL A 31 -3.01 1.28 9.10
N ARG A 32 -1.90 1.85 8.68
CA ARG A 32 -1.31 2.98 9.38
C ARG A 32 -0.44 3.79 8.42
N LEU A 33 -0.48 5.09 8.59
CA LEU A 33 0.45 5.99 7.91
C LEU A 33 1.70 6.09 8.77
N LEU A 34 2.87 5.88 8.17
CA LEU A 34 4.12 5.92 8.91
C LEU A 34 4.83 7.24 8.65
N PRO A 35 5.37 7.86 9.69
CA PRO A 35 6.13 9.08 9.51
C PRO A 35 7.47 8.77 8.85
N ASN A 36 7.87 9.56 7.89
CA ASN A 36 9.22 9.55 7.39
C ASN A 36 9.49 10.87 6.70
N ASP A 37 10.76 11.20 6.53
CA ASP A 37 11.17 12.46 5.93
C ASP A 37 11.38 12.37 4.43
N SER A 38 11.20 11.17 3.88
CA SER A 38 11.38 10.95 2.46
C SER A 38 10.14 11.41 1.70
N SER A 39 10.33 11.81 0.46
CA SER A 39 9.21 12.09 -0.43
C SER A 39 8.43 10.82 -0.77
N ASP A 40 9.06 9.66 -0.63
CA ASP A 40 8.39 8.37 -0.85
C ASP A 40 7.85 7.90 0.50
N ARG A 41 6.62 8.25 0.80
CA ARG A 41 5.99 8.00 2.09
C ARG A 41 5.83 6.51 2.35
N GLU A 42 5.89 6.13 3.61
CA GLU A 42 5.76 4.74 4.01
C GLU A 42 4.42 4.48 4.68
N TYR A 43 3.98 3.25 4.54
CA TYR A 43 2.69 2.81 5.08
C TYR A 43 2.84 1.42 5.68
N ARG A 44 2.13 1.19 6.76
CA ARG A 44 1.94 -0.17 7.24
C ARG A 44 0.64 -0.69 6.62
N VAL A 45 0.73 -1.85 6.01
CA VAL A 45 -0.38 -2.38 5.22
C VAL A 45 -0.59 -3.85 5.56
N LYS A 46 -1.78 -4.33 5.26
CA LYS A 46 -2.18 -5.70 5.57
C LYS A 46 -2.74 -6.36 4.32
N ASN A 47 -2.24 -7.56 4.04
CA ASN A 47 -2.73 -8.34 2.90
C ASN A 47 -4.15 -8.80 3.20
N ILE A 48 -5.06 -8.60 2.26
CA ILE A 48 -6.46 -8.94 2.48
C ILE A 48 -6.72 -10.44 2.47
N ARG A 49 -5.81 -11.23 1.93
CA ARG A 49 -6.00 -12.68 1.82
C ARG A 49 -5.49 -13.44 3.03
N ASP A 50 -4.29 -13.12 3.47
CA ASP A 50 -3.65 -13.88 4.54
C ASP A 50 -3.44 -13.09 5.82
N GLY A 51 -3.70 -11.78 5.78
CA GLY A 51 -3.57 -10.95 6.96
C GLY A 51 -2.16 -10.56 7.33
N HIS A 52 -1.17 -10.89 6.52
CA HIS A 52 0.19 -10.48 6.78
C HIS A 52 0.34 -8.97 6.66
N GLU A 53 1.05 -8.38 7.60
CA GLU A 53 1.35 -6.95 7.55
C GLU A 53 2.76 -6.74 7.05
N ARG A 54 2.95 -5.64 6.37
CA ARG A 54 4.27 -5.24 5.90
C ARG A 54 4.34 -3.73 5.78
N VAL A 55 5.55 -3.21 5.67
CA VAL A 55 5.79 -1.81 5.40
C VAL A 55 6.10 -1.66 3.92
N VAL A 56 5.40 -0.76 3.25
CA VAL A 56 5.61 -0.51 1.82
C VAL A 56 5.79 0.98 1.60
N ARG A 57 6.32 1.31 0.45
CA ARG A 57 6.49 2.70 0.03
C ARG A 57 5.40 3.08 -0.95
N GLU A 58 5.05 4.34 -0.93
CA GLU A 58 4.00 4.87 -1.79
C GLU A 58 4.24 4.58 -3.26
N SER A 59 5.51 4.59 -3.68
CA SER A 59 5.86 4.29 -5.07
C SER A 59 5.53 2.86 -5.47
N GLN A 60 5.31 1.97 -4.50
CA GLN A 60 4.95 0.58 -4.75
C GLN A 60 3.45 0.34 -4.68
N MET A 61 2.70 1.38 -4.40
CA MET A 61 1.26 1.30 -4.20
C MET A 61 0.52 1.85 -5.40
N ARG A 62 -0.45 1.09 -5.90
CA ARG A 62 -1.29 1.54 -7.01
C ARG A 62 -2.73 1.62 -6.55
N ALA A 63 -3.34 2.76 -6.76
CA ALA A 63 -4.75 2.93 -6.45
C ALA A 63 -5.57 1.98 -7.29
N ARG A 64 -6.52 1.31 -6.66
CA ARG A 64 -7.44 0.44 -7.40
C ARG A 64 -8.46 1.31 -8.14
N PRO A 65 -8.78 0.97 -9.38
CA PRO A 65 -9.80 1.73 -10.08
C PRO A 65 -11.13 1.61 -9.36
N VAL A 66 -11.80 2.73 -9.22
CA VAL A 66 -13.16 2.75 -8.66
C VAL A 66 -14.11 2.68 -9.84
N THR A 67 -14.86 1.59 -9.93
CA THR A 67 -15.83 1.46 -11.00
C THR A 67 -17.18 1.96 -10.49
N PRO A 68 -17.88 2.76 -11.28
CA PRO A 68 -19.18 3.29 -10.83
C PRO A 68 -20.22 2.21 -10.53
N PHE A 69 -20.01 1.03 -11.07
CA PHE A 69 -20.98 -0.07 -10.94
C PHE A 69 -20.41 -1.23 -10.13
N GLY A 70 -19.24 -1.04 -9.57
CA GLY A 70 -18.51 -2.08 -8.86
C GLY A 70 -19.07 -2.40 -7.54
#